data_400f85c042392b50cf13ee8999a54dd7
#
_entry.id   400f85c042392b50cf13ee8999a54dd7
#
_cell.length_a   1.000
_cell.length_b   1.000
_cell.length_c   1.000
_cell.angle_alpha   90.00
_cell.angle_beta   90.00
_cell.angle_gamma   90.00
#
_symmetry.space_group_name_H-M   'P 1'
#
loop_
_entity.id
_entity.type
_entity.pdbx_description
1 polymer ?
#
loop_
_entity_poly.entity_id
_entity_poly.type
_entity_poly.pdbx_seq_one_letter_code
_entity_poly.pdbx_strand_id
1 'polypeptide(L)'
;MLAVGWTWLECQYGLACPAGLVVLPGVGVNITKFQHRVPDVAVVRAGSLESFFQETPPELVIEVASARTRLYDRNRKKDVYEGFGIPGYWIVEPSRDRPELTVFELRSGVYEQTAHVIGDEEYRAAVPFPVAIVPSKLVTAG
;
A
#
# COMPACT_ATOMS: atom_id res chain seq x y z
N MET A 1 13.33 -17.92 -2.43
CA MET A 1 12.24 -16.99 -2.71
C MET A 1 12.27 -15.83 -1.72
N LEU A 2 12.17 -14.60 -2.22
CA LEU A 2 12.08 -13.45 -1.36
C LEU A 2 10.62 -13.22 -0.94
N ALA A 3 10.41 -12.91 0.32
CA ALA A 3 9.10 -12.56 0.85
C ALA A 3 9.16 -11.18 1.49
N VAL A 4 8.05 -10.47 1.43
CA VAL A 4 7.92 -9.21 2.15
C VAL A 4 7.67 -9.53 3.62
N GLY A 5 8.30 -8.77 4.50
CA GLY A 5 8.09 -8.92 5.94
C GLY A 5 6.74 -8.38 6.37
N TRP A 6 5.68 -9.07 5.98
CA TRP A 6 4.31 -8.67 6.33
C TRP A 6 4.13 -8.51 7.84
N THR A 7 4.69 -9.42 8.61
CA THR A 7 4.62 -9.35 10.07
C THR A 7 5.23 -8.05 10.58
N TRP A 8 6.37 -7.64 9.99
CA TRP A 8 7.00 -6.38 10.36
C TRP A 8 6.11 -5.20 9.97
N LEU A 9 5.62 -5.20 8.73
CA LEU A 9 4.77 -4.12 8.21
C LEU A 9 3.48 -4.00 9.03
N GLU A 10 2.80 -5.12 9.25
CA GLU A 10 1.57 -5.15 10.05
C GLU A 10 1.83 -4.70 11.48
N CYS A 11 2.93 -5.15 12.07
CA CYS A 11 3.28 -4.79 13.44
C CYS A 11 3.54 -3.29 13.57
N GLN A 12 4.39 -2.74 12.68
CA GLN A 12 4.71 -1.31 12.71
C GLN A 12 3.49 -0.45 12.42
N TYR A 13 2.74 -0.80 11.38
CA TYR A 13 1.54 -0.07 11.02
C TYR A 13 0.44 -0.25 12.07
N GLY A 14 0.25 -1.46 12.56
CA GLY A 14 -0.75 -1.75 13.57
C GLY A 14 -0.48 -1.03 14.87
N LEU A 15 0.78 -1.02 15.33
CA LEU A 15 1.18 -0.32 16.55
C LEU A 15 1.08 1.21 16.42
N ALA A 16 1.37 1.74 15.23
CA ALA A 16 1.29 3.17 14.97
C ALA A 16 -0.12 3.63 14.61
N CYS A 17 -1.01 2.69 14.31
CA CYS A 17 -2.35 3.00 13.79
C CYS A 17 -3.23 3.64 14.86
N PRO A 18 -3.74 4.87 14.62
CA PRO A 18 -4.61 5.53 15.59
C PRO A 18 -5.99 4.88 15.63
N ALA A 19 -6.74 5.17 16.69
CA ALA A 19 -8.13 4.75 16.78
C ALA A 19 -8.93 5.30 15.60
N GLY A 20 -9.79 4.49 15.04
CA GLY A 20 -10.60 4.88 13.88
C GLY A 20 -10.06 4.43 12.54
N LEU A 21 -8.82 3.93 12.49
CA LEU A 21 -8.24 3.31 11.31
C LEU A 21 -7.84 1.87 11.61
N VAL A 22 -7.84 1.02 10.60
CA VAL A 22 -7.47 -0.39 10.72
C VAL A 22 -6.58 -0.77 9.54
N VAL A 23 -5.51 -1.50 9.82
CA VAL A 23 -4.60 -2.05 8.80
C VAL A 23 -4.99 -3.50 8.53
N LEU A 24 -5.35 -3.81 7.31
CA LEU A 24 -5.85 -5.14 6.94
C LEU A 24 -5.11 -5.70 5.72
N PRO A 25 -4.68 -6.97 5.78
CA PRO A 25 -4.16 -7.66 4.61
C PRO A 25 -5.31 -8.19 3.76
N GLY A 26 -5.15 -8.18 2.43
CA GLY A 26 -6.04 -8.87 1.51
C GLY A 26 -7.51 -8.43 1.53
N VAL A 27 -7.77 -7.15 1.79
CA VAL A 27 -9.15 -6.62 1.82
C VAL A 27 -9.65 -6.38 0.41
N GLY A 28 -10.84 -6.91 0.10
CA GLY A 28 -11.51 -6.65 -1.16
C GLY A 28 -12.03 -5.22 -1.24
N VAL A 29 -11.78 -4.56 -2.37
CA VAL A 29 -12.24 -3.21 -2.64
C VAL A 29 -13.10 -3.21 -3.90
N ASN A 30 -14.35 -2.80 -3.77
CA ASN A 30 -15.27 -2.65 -4.89
C ASN A 30 -15.13 -1.24 -5.46
N ILE A 31 -14.50 -1.15 -6.61
CA ILE A 31 -14.22 0.13 -7.26
C ILE A 31 -15.41 0.58 -8.10
N THR A 32 -15.98 -0.38 -8.83
CA THR A 32 -17.24 -0.19 -9.55
C THR A 32 -18.09 -1.43 -9.36
N LYS A 33 -19.30 -1.41 -9.89
CA LYS A 33 -20.20 -2.56 -9.88
C LYS A 33 -19.57 -3.82 -10.51
N PHE A 34 -18.65 -3.60 -11.46
CA PHE A 34 -18.01 -4.68 -12.22
C PHE A 34 -16.50 -4.79 -11.97
N GLN A 35 -15.94 -3.94 -11.15
CA GLN A 35 -14.50 -3.88 -10.94
C GLN A 35 -14.17 -4.04 -9.48
N HIS A 36 -13.42 -5.09 -9.20
CA HIS A 36 -13.02 -5.50 -7.87
C HIS A 36 -11.52 -5.67 -7.82
N ARG A 37 -10.90 -5.21 -6.75
CA ARG A 37 -9.45 -5.37 -6.51
C ARG A 37 -9.21 -5.81 -5.08
N VAL A 38 -8.17 -6.60 -4.88
CA VAL A 38 -7.71 -7.02 -3.56
C VAL A 38 -6.27 -6.57 -3.41
N PRO A 39 -6.02 -5.40 -2.81
CA PRO A 39 -4.65 -4.97 -2.53
C PRO A 39 -4.01 -5.88 -1.49
N ASP A 40 -2.67 -5.95 -1.50
CA ASP A 40 -1.95 -6.77 -0.54
C ASP A 40 -2.15 -6.28 0.90
N VAL A 41 -2.17 -4.96 1.09
CA VAL A 41 -2.49 -4.34 2.38
C VAL A 41 -3.33 -3.10 2.13
N ALA A 42 -4.31 -2.87 2.99
CA ALA A 42 -5.12 -1.65 2.95
C ALA A 42 -5.28 -1.06 4.34
N VAL A 43 -5.31 0.27 4.41
CA VAL A 43 -5.67 0.99 5.62
C VAL A 43 -7.06 1.57 5.41
N VAL A 44 -7.99 1.18 6.23
CA VAL A 44 -9.40 1.53 6.09
C VAL A 44 -9.93 2.19 7.38
N ARG A 45 -11.03 2.92 7.24
CA ARG A 45 -11.72 3.47 8.40
C ARG A 45 -12.44 2.35 9.14
N ALA A 46 -12.35 2.34 10.46
CA ALA A 46 -12.97 1.30 11.29
C ALA A 46 -14.48 1.17 11.04
N GLY A 47 -15.17 2.28 10.77
CA GLY A 47 -16.60 2.27 10.49
C GLY A 47 -16.98 1.58 9.16
N SER A 48 -15.99 1.34 8.28
CA SER A 48 -16.22 0.68 6.99
C SER A 48 -16.16 -0.84 7.10
N LEU A 49 -15.82 -1.40 8.25
CA LEU A 49 -15.60 -2.85 8.43
C LEU A 49 -16.87 -3.69 8.40
N GLU A 50 -18.03 -3.09 8.40
CA GLU A 50 -19.30 -3.80 8.34
C GLU A 50 -19.54 -4.50 7.00
N SER A 51 -18.84 -4.03 5.95
CA SER A 51 -18.91 -4.63 4.63
C SER A 51 -17.71 -5.55 4.42
N PHE A 52 -17.94 -6.74 3.88
CA PHE A 52 -16.86 -7.65 3.52
C PHE A 52 -15.94 -7.05 2.46
N PHE A 53 -16.51 -6.27 1.56
CA PHE A 53 -15.77 -5.50 0.56
C PHE A 53 -15.95 -4.02 0.84
N GLN A 54 -14.87 -3.26 0.71
CA GLN A 54 -14.93 -1.82 0.92
C GLN A 54 -15.56 -1.14 -0.29
N GLU A 55 -16.64 -0.43 -0.08
CA GLU A 55 -17.33 0.36 -1.12
C GLU A 55 -16.89 1.82 -1.11
N THR A 56 -16.27 2.25 -0.03
CA THR A 56 -15.64 3.57 0.06
C THR A 56 -14.13 3.41 -0.10
N PRO A 57 -13.43 4.42 -0.66
CA PRO A 57 -11.99 4.31 -0.83
C PRO A 57 -11.28 4.06 0.50
N PRO A 58 -10.36 3.08 0.58
CA PRO A 58 -9.45 3.02 1.71
C PRO A 58 -8.56 4.27 1.74
N GLU A 59 -7.94 4.53 2.87
CA GLU A 59 -7.03 5.68 3.02
C GLU A 59 -5.69 5.41 2.35
N LEU A 60 -5.28 4.15 2.27
CA LEU A 60 -4.00 3.73 1.69
C LEU A 60 -4.12 2.30 1.19
N VAL A 61 -3.54 2.03 0.03
CA VAL A 61 -3.30 0.66 -0.44
C VAL A 61 -1.82 0.46 -0.67
N ILE A 62 -1.33 -0.73 -0.34
CA ILE A 62 0.07 -1.13 -0.53
C ILE A 62 0.08 -2.38 -1.38
N GLU A 63 0.84 -2.35 -2.46
CA GLU A 63 1.00 -3.47 -3.37
C GLU A 63 2.44 -3.93 -3.40
N VAL A 64 2.63 -5.24 -3.50
CA VAL A 64 3.94 -5.83 -3.72
C VAL A 64 4.10 -6.11 -5.20
N ALA A 65 5.08 -5.47 -5.83
CA ALA A 65 5.34 -5.65 -7.24
C ALA A 65 6.31 -6.81 -7.46
N SER A 66 5.99 -7.67 -8.42
CA SER A 66 6.92 -8.70 -8.87
C SER A 66 7.66 -8.20 -10.12
N ALA A 67 8.84 -8.76 -10.37
CA ALA A 67 9.63 -8.40 -11.54
C ALA A 67 8.91 -8.70 -12.86
N ARG A 68 8.04 -9.71 -12.88
CA ARG A 68 7.36 -10.17 -14.10
C ARG A 68 6.26 -9.25 -14.59
N THR A 69 5.55 -8.61 -13.68
CA THR A 69 4.35 -7.83 -14.01
C THR A 69 4.52 -6.35 -13.77
N ARG A 70 5.77 -5.96 -13.52
CA ARG A 70 6.11 -4.66 -12.94
C ARG A 70 5.51 -3.45 -13.64
N LEU A 71 5.70 -3.31 -14.94
CA LEU A 71 5.28 -2.08 -15.63
C LEU A 71 3.78 -2.06 -15.96
N TYR A 72 3.31 -3.11 -16.61
CA TYR A 72 1.93 -3.14 -17.06
C TYR A 72 0.95 -3.14 -15.89
N ASP A 73 1.18 -4.02 -14.94
CA ASP A 73 0.32 -4.19 -13.77
C ASP A 73 0.34 -2.94 -12.88
N ARG A 74 1.52 -2.36 -12.70
CA ARG A 74 1.69 -1.13 -11.92
C ARG A 74 0.88 0.02 -12.50
N ASN A 75 0.99 0.26 -13.80
CA ASN A 75 0.29 1.36 -14.45
C ASN A 75 -1.21 1.15 -14.42
N ARG A 76 -1.65 -0.07 -14.67
CA ARG A 76 -3.08 -0.40 -14.64
C ARG A 76 -3.67 -0.25 -13.25
N LYS A 77 -3.00 -0.78 -12.23
CA LYS A 77 -3.46 -0.64 -10.84
C LYS A 77 -3.47 0.81 -10.40
N LYS A 78 -2.45 1.55 -10.77
CA LYS A 78 -2.35 2.98 -10.49
C LYS A 78 -3.54 3.74 -11.04
N ASP A 79 -3.89 3.52 -12.30
CA ASP A 79 -5.03 4.17 -12.93
C ASP A 79 -6.36 3.81 -12.24
N VAL A 80 -6.52 2.55 -11.88
CA VAL A 80 -7.73 2.07 -11.21
C VAL A 80 -7.87 2.72 -9.82
N TYR A 81 -6.82 2.70 -9.04
CA TYR A 81 -6.85 3.26 -7.68
C TYR A 81 -6.98 4.79 -7.70
N GLU A 82 -6.35 5.43 -8.68
CA GLU A 82 -6.49 6.88 -8.90
C GLU A 82 -7.95 7.25 -9.20
N GLY A 83 -8.56 6.51 -10.10
CA GLY A 83 -9.96 6.74 -10.46
C GLY A 83 -10.94 6.51 -9.32
N PHE A 84 -10.62 5.58 -8.42
CA PHE A 84 -11.45 5.34 -7.25
C PHE A 84 -11.27 6.41 -6.15
N GLY A 85 -10.21 7.19 -6.23
CA GLY A 85 -9.96 8.26 -5.27
C GLY A 85 -9.25 7.83 -3.99
N ILE A 86 -8.40 6.79 -4.07
CA ILE A 86 -7.63 6.32 -2.93
C ILE A 86 -6.50 7.32 -2.66
N PRO A 87 -6.45 7.95 -1.46
CA PRO A 87 -5.48 9.02 -1.20
C PRO A 87 -4.01 8.59 -1.28
N GLY A 88 -3.69 7.39 -0.83
CA GLY A 88 -2.32 6.88 -0.84
C GLY A 88 -2.19 5.57 -1.58
N TYR A 89 -1.13 5.43 -2.37
CA TYR A 89 -0.80 4.20 -3.08
C TYR A 89 0.71 3.97 -2.99
N TRP A 90 1.10 2.88 -2.37
CA TRP A 90 2.51 2.52 -2.19
C TRP A 90 2.82 1.23 -2.93
N ILE A 91 3.99 1.19 -3.54
CA ILE A 91 4.49 -0.01 -4.22
C ILE A 91 5.77 -0.45 -3.52
N VAL A 92 5.78 -1.67 -3.02
CA VAL A 92 6.96 -2.31 -2.44
C VAL A 92 7.52 -3.27 -3.48
N GLU A 93 8.79 -3.09 -3.82
CA GLU A 93 9.51 -3.99 -4.71
C GLU A 93 10.54 -4.76 -3.91
N PRO A 94 10.22 -6.01 -3.49
CA PRO A 94 11.14 -6.80 -2.71
C PRO A 94 12.26 -7.34 -3.59
N SER A 95 13.48 -7.02 -3.22
CA SER A 95 14.69 -7.50 -3.88
C SER A 95 15.76 -7.59 -2.82
N ARG A 96 16.58 -8.65 -2.83
CA ARG A 96 17.68 -8.77 -1.88
C ARG A 96 18.70 -7.66 -2.05
N ASP A 97 19.00 -7.35 -3.31
CA ASP A 97 20.05 -6.39 -3.62
C ASP A 97 19.58 -4.94 -3.57
N ARG A 98 18.32 -4.72 -3.92
CA ARG A 98 17.79 -3.37 -4.03
C ARG A 98 16.30 -3.32 -3.72
N PRO A 99 15.90 -3.51 -2.47
CA PRO A 99 14.49 -3.34 -2.10
C PRO A 99 14.10 -1.87 -2.23
N GLU A 100 12.90 -1.61 -2.74
CA GLU A 100 12.44 -0.26 -3.04
C GLU A 100 11.02 -0.05 -2.54
N LEU A 101 10.74 1.20 -2.16
CA LEU A 101 9.39 1.68 -1.85
C LEU A 101 9.13 2.93 -2.68
N THR A 102 8.04 2.91 -3.43
CA THR A 102 7.57 4.08 -4.18
C THR A 102 6.25 4.53 -3.57
N VAL A 103 6.12 5.82 -3.30
CA VAL A 103 4.96 6.42 -2.67
C VAL A 103 4.28 7.38 -3.62
N PHE A 104 2.98 7.17 -3.82
CA PHE A 104 2.12 8.10 -4.56
C PHE A 104 1.08 8.68 -3.63
N GLU A 105 0.80 9.96 -3.78
CA GLU A 105 -0.27 10.67 -3.09
C GLU A 105 -1.21 11.29 -4.10
N LEU A 106 -2.51 11.16 -3.84
CA LEU A 106 -3.54 11.72 -4.71
C LEU A 106 -3.64 13.23 -4.48
N ARG A 107 -3.42 14.00 -5.53
CA ARG A 107 -3.53 15.46 -5.50
C ARG A 107 -4.36 15.92 -6.69
N SER A 108 -5.48 16.56 -6.39
CA SER A 108 -6.42 17.04 -7.42
C SER A 108 -6.84 15.92 -8.38
N GLY A 109 -7.06 14.72 -7.85
CA GLY A 109 -7.52 13.57 -8.63
C GLY A 109 -6.45 12.82 -9.41
N VAL A 110 -5.18 13.21 -9.25
CA VAL A 110 -4.04 12.58 -9.95
C VAL A 110 -2.97 12.17 -8.95
N TYR A 111 -2.41 10.98 -9.13
CA TYR A 111 -1.29 10.53 -8.31
C TYR A 111 0.00 11.25 -8.68
N GLU A 112 0.65 11.79 -7.66
CA GLU A 112 1.99 12.34 -7.77
C GLU A 112 2.93 11.45 -6.95
N GLN A 113 4.10 11.13 -7.52
CA GLN A 113 5.12 10.41 -6.79
C GLN A 113 5.78 11.37 -5.79
N THR A 114 5.59 11.09 -4.50
CA THR A 114 6.10 11.97 -3.44
C THR A 114 7.36 11.42 -2.78
N ALA A 115 7.65 10.14 -2.94
CA ALA A 115 8.86 9.53 -2.40
C ALA A 115 9.25 8.28 -3.17
N HIS A 116 10.55 8.01 -3.17
CA HIS A 116 11.14 6.78 -3.68
C HIS A 116 12.38 6.52 -2.85
N VAL A 117 12.36 5.49 -2.02
CA VAL A 117 13.47 5.14 -1.15
C VAL A 117 13.94 3.73 -1.44
N ILE A 118 15.23 3.50 -1.25
CA ILE A 118 15.91 2.27 -1.64
C ILE A 118 16.75 1.76 -0.48
N GLY A 119 16.75 0.45 -0.28
CA GLY A 119 17.64 -0.20 0.67
C GLY A 119 17.39 0.22 2.11
N ASP A 120 18.40 0.81 2.73
CA ASP A 120 18.34 1.21 4.14
C ASP A 120 17.85 2.63 4.35
N GLU A 121 17.47 3.32 3.28
CA GLU A 121 16.86 4.64 3.41
C GLU A 121 15.53 4.56 4.14
N GLU A 122 15.26 5.56 4.98
CA GLU A 122 14.02 5.62 5.73
C GLU A 122 13.03 6.57 5.07
N TYR A 123 11.81 6.11 4.88
CA TYR A 123 10.69 6.96 4.51
C TYR A 123 9.83 7.23 5.74
N ARG A 124 9.61 8.50 6.04
CA ARG A 124 8.70 8.90 7.13
C ARG A 124 7.39 9.37 6.53
N ALA A 125 6.37 8.55 6.70
CA ALA A 125 5.03 8.89 6.26
C ALA A 125 4.38 9.85 7.26
N ALA A 126 3.60 10.79 6.74
CA ALA A 126 2.72 11.62 7.56
C ALA A 126 1.26 11.16 7.43
N VAL A 127 0.90 10.62 6.28
CA VAL A 127 -0.45 10.16 5.98
C VAL A 127 -0.40 8.68 5.56
N PRO A 128 -1.43 7.89 5.90
CA PRO A 128 -2.62 8.24 6.67
C PRO A 128 -2.33 8.49 8.16
N PHE A 129 -1.17 8.10 8.66
CA PHE A 129 -0.70 8.35 10.02
C PHE A 129 0.83 8.26 10.06
N PRO A 130 1.49 8.89 11.05
CA PRO A 130 2.95 8.88 11.12
C PRO A 130 3.51 7.48 11.33
N VAL A 131 4.45 7.10 10.46
CA VAL A 131 5.16 5.81 10.56
C VAL A 131 6.43 5.89 9.73
N ALA A 132 7.47 5.18 10.15
CA ALA A 132 8.73 5.10 9.43
C ALA A 132 8.86 3.73 8.76
N ILE A 133 9.24 3.73 7.48
CA ILE A 133 9.41 2.52 6.68
C ILE A 133 10.81 2.49 6.10
N VAL A 134 11.49 1.36 6.26
CA VAL A 134 12.81 1.10 5.66
C VAL A 134 12.67 -0.12 4.74
N PRO A 135 12.89 0.03 3.43
CA PRO A 135 12.66 -1.07 2.49
C PRO A 135 13.39 -2.36 2.83
N SER A 136 14.65 -2.28 3.28
CA SER A 136 15.43 -3.48 3.63
C SER A 136 14.81 -4.28 4.77
N LYS A 137 14.03 -3.66 5.63
CA LYS A 137 13.33 -4.34 6.72
C LYS A 137 12.06 -5.04 6.30
N LEU A 138 11.55 -4.74 5.11
CA LEU A 138 10.36 -5.38 4.54
C LEU A 138 10.70 -6.67 3.82
N VAL A 139 11.96 -6.94 3.55
CA VAL A 139 12.41 -8.12 2.81
C VAL A 139 13.01 -9.12 3.77
N THR A 140 12.46 -10.33 3.78
CA THR A 140 12.99 -11.43 4.59
C THR A 140 13.70 -12.42 3.70
N ALA A 141 14.80 -12.99 4.20
CA ALA A 141 15.47 -14.12 3.55
C ALA A 141 14.57 -15.33 3.67
N GLY A 142 14.02 -15.77 2.55
CA GLY A 142 13.10 -16.87 2.53
C GLY A 142 13.73 -18.17 2.13
#